data_3305c00d56729b2be582581999d446f9
#
_entry.id   3305c00d56729b2be582581999d446f9
#
_cell.length_a   1.000
_cell.length_b   1.000
_cell.length_c   1.000
_cell.angle_alpha   90.00
_cell.angle_beta   90.00
_cell.angle_gamma   90.00
#
_symmetry.space_group_name_H-M   'P 1'
#
loop_
_entity.id
_entity.type
_entity.pdbx_description
1 polymer ?
#
loop_
_entity_poly.entity_id
_entity_poly.type
_entity_poly.pdbx_seq_one_letter_code
_entity_poly.pdbx_strand_id
1 'polypeptide(L)'
;MTPILIVPGLGGSGPHHWQTYVERSFPGASRVHQDDWDRPERDAWIESLTSAIDAAPGAVLVAHSLGCAAVAHAVAARPDLPVAAALLVAPADVDRQHGAPGHRLYGFAPMPCTPLPFRSIVVASADDPYMTLVRARTFADDWGAEFINAGALGHINVEAGFGPWPEGERMLRRLITTRSRTYLTPPVPTLADDAPAL
;
A
#
# COMPACT_ATOMS: atom_id res chain seq x y z
N MET A 1 -1.89 10.10 17.33
CA MET A 1 -1.05 10.20 16.11
C MET A 1 -1.44 9.05 15.21
N THR A 2 -1.54 9.23 13.89
CA THR A 2 -1.90 8.14 12.96
C THR A 2 -0.70 7.21 12.81
N PRO A 3 -0.81 5.91 13.08
CA PRO A 3 0.26 4.96 12.81
C PRO A 3 0.55 4.89 11.30
N ILE A 4 1.80 4.71 10.94
CA ILE A 4 2.23 4.53 9.56
C ILE A 4 3.06 3.24 9.50
N LEU A 5 2.68 2.30 8.65
CA LEU A 5 3.41 1.07 8.43
C LEU A 5 4.13 1.12 7.09
N ILE A 6 5.44 1.09 7.14
CA ILE A 6 6.29 0.96 5.95
C ILE A 6 6.32 -0.50 5.54
N VAL A 7 5.93 -0.77 4.30
CA VAL A 7 5.86 -2.13 3.73
C VAL A 7 6.83 -2.21 2.54
N PRO A 8 8.09 -2.56 2.77
CA PRO A 8 9.08 -2.67 1.71
C PRO A 8 8.79 -3.80 0.71
N GLY A 9 9.42 -3.73 -0.45
CA GLY A 9 9.50 -4.83 -1.39
C GLY A 9 10.75 -5.70 -1.18
N LEU A 10 11.12 -6.45 -2.22
CA LEU A 10 12.32 -7.28 -2.28
C LEU A 10 13.55 -6.46 -1.89
N GLY A 11 14.47 -7.03 -1.09
CA GLY A 11 15.65 -6.35 -0.60
C GLY A 11 15.43 -5.35 0.54
N GLY A 12 14.20 -5.15 1.02
CA GLY A 12 13.89 -4.51 2.31
C GLY A 12 14.04 -2.99 2.39
N SER A 13 14.18 -2.27 1.27
CA SER A 13 14.31 -0.80 1.23
C SER A 13 15.42 -0.26 2.16
N GLY A 14 16.67 -0.40 1.73
CA GLY A 14 17.86 -0.04 2.50
C GLY A 14 17.94 1.43 2.94
N PRO A 15 19.06 1.85 3.59
CA PRO A 15 19.15 3.12 4.33
C PRO A 15 19.00 4.39 3.47
N HIS A 16 19.20 4.28 2.16
CA HIS A 16 19.09 5.38 1.21
C HIS A 16 17.78 5.37 0.40
N HIS A 17 16.88 4.40 0.66
CA HIS A 17 15.59 4.31 -0.01
C HIS A 17 14.61 5.34 0.55
N TRP A 18 13.73 5.91 -0.28
CA TRP A 18 12.74 6.91 0.12
C TRP A 18 11.84 6.45 1.29
N GLN A 19 11.49 5.17 1.35
CA GLN A 19 10.72 4.63 2.48
C GLN A 19 11.46 4.78 3.82
N THR A 20 12.78 4.64 3.83
CA THR A 20 13.59 4.83 5.03
C THR A 20 13.62 6.31 5.46
N TYR A 21 13.57 7.24 4.50
CA TYR A 21 13.42 8.66 4.84
C TYR A 21 12.03 8.96 5.41
N VAL A 22 10.97 8.38 4.84
CA VAL A 22 9.61 8.48 5.41
C VAL A 22 9.57 7.93 6.84
N GLU A 23 10.13 6.75 7.08
CA GLU A 23 10.19 6.12 8.40
C GLU A 23 10.86 7.03 9.44
N ARG A 24 11.93 7.73 9.06
CA ARG A 24 12.66 8.66 9.95
C ARG A 24 11.96 10.01 10.14
N SER A 25 11.20 10.46 9.14
CA SER A 25 10.64 11.83 9.10
C SER A 25 9.22 11.91 9.64
N PHE A 26 8.49 10.79 9.69
CA PHE A 26 7.10 10.76 10.16
C PHE A 26 7.01 10.14 11.55
N PRO A 27 6.62 10.91 12.58
CA PRO A 27 6.36 10.37 13.90
C PRO A 27 5.26 9.29 13.84
N GLY A 28 5.53 8.14 14.46
CA GLY A 28 4.62 6.99 14.44
C GLY A 28 4.77 6.09 13.20
N ALA A 29 5.77 6.33 12.36
CA ALA A 29 6.15 5.41 11.31
C ALA A 29 7.02 4.27 11.85
N SER A 30 6.71 3.04 11.44
CA SER A 30 7.51 1.86 11.73
C SER A 30 7.49 0.91 10.55
N ARG A 31 8.52 0.09 10.44
CA ARG A 31 8.69 -0.87 9.35
C ARG A 31 8.07 -2.20 9.73
N VAL A 32 7.32 -2.79 8.79
CA VAL A 32 6.95 -4.20 8.85
C VAL A 32 8.22 -5.01 8.56
N HIS A 33 8.60 -5.87 9.47
CA HIS A 33 9.75 -6.74 9.31
C HIS A 33 9.39 -8.03 8.60
N GLN A 34 10.32 -8.52 7.78
CA GLN A 34 10.25 -9.83 7.14
C GLN A 34 11.51 -10.63 7.50
N ASP A 35 11.36 -11.93 7.69
CA ASP A 35 12.47 -12.80 8.08
C ASP A 35 13.53 -12.92 6.97
N ASP A 36 13.10 -12.92 5.72
CA ASP A 36 13.98 -12.98 4.55
C ASP A 36 13.51 -11.99 3.49
N TRP A 37 14.32 -10.99 3.22
CA TRP A 37 14.04 -9.96 2.23
C TRP A 37 14.38 -10.37 0.80
N ASP A 38 15.26 -11.39 0.64
CA ASP A 38 15.78 -11.80 -0.65
C ASP A 38 15.07 -13.04 -1.20
N ARG A 39 14.39 -13.80 -0.33
CA ARG A 39 13.57 -14.95 -0.67
C ARG A 39 12.18 -14.83 -0.07
N PRO A 40 11.34 -13.95 -0.66
CA PRO A 40 10.03 -13.64 -0.12
C PRO A 40 9.07 -14.83 -0.25
N GLU A 41 8.61 -15.34 0.87
CA GLU A 41 7.53 -16.34 0.95
C GLU A 41 6.21 -15.61 1.24
N ARG A 42 5.24 -15.73 0.32
CA ARG A 42 3.99 -14.96 0.39
C ARG A 42 3.29 -15.09 1.75
N ASP A 43 3.11 -16.30 2.24
CA ASP A 43 2.30 -16.53 3.44
C ASP A 43 2.99 -15.96 4.69
N ALA A 44 4.31 -16.12 4.81
CA ALA A 44 5.09 -15.52 5.88
C ALA A 44 5.05 -13.97 5.83
N TRP A 45 5.14 -13.40 4.62
CA TRP A 45 5.06 -11.94 4.44
C TRP A 45 3.68 -11.38 4.80
N ILE A 46 2.60 -12.11 4.44
CA ILE A 46 1.23 -11.73 4.80
C ILE A 46 1.03 -11.82 6.31
N GLU A 47 1.52 -12.88 6.97
CA GLU A 47 1.43 -13.05 8.41
C GLU A 47 2.12 -11.89 9.15
N SER A 48 3.35 -11.55 8.76
CA SER A 48 4.09 -10.42 9.33
C SER A 48 3.34 -9.09 9.13
N LEU A 49 2.80 -8.85 7.93
CA LEU A 49 2.05 -7.64 7.61
C LEU A 49 0.74 -7.55 8.42
N THR A 50 -0.04 -8.63 8.47
CA THR A 50 -1.32 -8.65 9.20
C THR A 50 -1.10 -8.50 10.70
N SER A 51 -0.08 -9.12 11.25
CA SER A 51 0.31 -8.96 12.67
C SER A 51 0.69 -7.51 12.98
N ALA A 52 1.44 -6.84 12.10
CA ALA A 52 1.80 -5.45 12.28
C ALA A 52 0.57 -4.52 12.18
N ILE A 53 -0.39 -4.81 11.28
CA ILE A 53 -1.64 -4.05 11.16
C ILE A 53 -2.50 -4.23 12.41
N ASP A 54 -2.62 -5.45 12.93
CA ASP A 54 -3.39 -5.74 14.15
C ASP A 54 -2.80 -5.02 15.38
N ALA A 55 -1.47 -4.89 15.43
CA ALA A 55 -0.77 -4.14 16.48
C ALA A 55 -0.90 -2.61 16.35
N ALA A 56 -1.25 -2.11 15.15
CA ALA A 56 -1.38 -0.69 14.85
C ALA A 56 -2.71 -0.38 14.13
N PRO A 57 -3.88 -0.61 14.76
CA PRO A 57 -5.17 -0.47 14.09
C PRO A 57 -5.39 0.95 13.58
N GLY A 58 -5.89 1.04 12.35
CA GLY A 58 -6.07 2.29 11.64
C GLY A 58 -4.77 2.89 11.09
N ALA A 59 -3.76 2.08 10.85
CA ALA A 59 -2.53 2.53 10.20
C ALA A 59 -2.76 2.95 8.75
N VAL A 60 -1.90 3.86 8.28
CA VAL A 60 -1.71 4.14 6.85
C VAL A 60 -0.54 3.29 6.36
N LEU A 61 -0.77 2.48 5.34
CA LEU A 61 0.27 1.65 4.74
C LEU A 61 1.05 2.46 3.69
N VAL A 62 2.37 2.32 3.69
CA VAL A 62 3.26 2.90 2.67
C VAL A 62 4.05 1.74 2.05
N ALA A 63 3.51 1.21 0.95
CA ALA A 63 4.06 0.03 0.30
C ALA A 63 4.85 0.38 -0.97
N HIS A 64 5.88 -0.40 -1.26
CA HIS A 64 6.68 -0.29 -2.47
C HIS A 64 6.87 -1.66 -3.13
N SER A 65 6.80 -1.70 -4.46
CA SER A 65 7.14 -2.88 -5.25
C SER A 65 6.35 -4.13 -4.81
N LEU A 66 7.03 -5.22 -4.44
CA LEU A 66 6.43 -6.45 -3.92
C LEU A 66 5.61 -6.23 -2.64
N GLY A 67 5.92 -5.21 -1.85
CA GLY A 67 5.12 -4.82 -0.69
C GLY A 67 3.68 -4.43 -1.07
N CYS A 68 3.45 -3.90 -2.28
CA CYS A 68 2.10 -3.64 -2.78
C CYS A 68 1.33 -4.94 -3.03
N ALA A 69 1.99 -5.96 -3.57
CA ALA A 69 1.38 -7.29 -3.73
C ALA A 69 1.06 -7.92 -2.37
N ALA A 70 1.96 -7.78 -1.38
CA ALA A 70 1.69 -8.25 -0.01
C ALA A 70 0.44 -7.60 0.58
N VAL A 71 0.24 -6.29 0.37
CA VAL A 71 -0.99 -5.60 0.80
C VAL A 71 -2.23 -6.16 0.09
N ALA A 72 -2.19 -6.36 -1.22
CA ALA A 72 -3.31 -6.91 -1.97
C ALA A 72 -3.66 -8.33 -1.50
N HIS A 73 -2.67 -9.19 -1.27
CA HIS A 73 -2.89 -10.54 -0.73
C HIS A 73 -3.41 -10.53 0.71
N ALA A 74 -2.89 -9.65 1.57
CA ALA A 74 -3.37 -9.54 2.95
C ALA A 74 -4.85 -9.16 2.99
N VAL A 75 -5.27 -8.20 2.16
CA VAL A 75 -6.68 -7.79 2.05
C VAL A 75 -7.55 -8.88 1.44
N ALA A 76 -7.08 -9.60 0.42
CA ALA A 76 -7.81 -10.72 -0.16
C ALA A 76 -8.05 -11.85 0.86
N ALA A 77 -7.09 -12.10 1.75
CA ALA A 77 -7.20 -13.08 2.84
C ALA A 77 -8.05 -12.57 4.03
N ARG A 78 -7.95 -11.26 4.34
CA ARG A 78 -8.64 -10.60 5.46
C ARG A 78 -9.18 -9.23 5.04
N PRO A 79 -10.39 -9.16 4.47
CA PRO A 79 -10.98 -7.89 4.02
C PRO A 79 -11.31 -6.90 5.14
N ASP A 80 -11.38 -7.37 6.38
CA ASP A 80 -11.70 -6.60 7.59
C ASP A 80 -10.48 -6.01 8.30
N LEU A 81 -9.29 -6.09 7.69
CA LEU A 81 -8.07 -5.50 8.26
C LEU A 81 -8.27 -4.03 8.63
N PRO A 82 -7.91 -3.62 9.87
CA PRO A 82 -8.14 -2.25 10.36
C PRO A 82 -7.14 -1.23 9.78
N VAL A 83 -7.13 -1.10 8.45
CA VAL A 83 -6.30 -0.17 7.69
C VAL A 83 -7.08 1.11 7.39
N ALA A 84 -6.47 2.27 7.56
CA ALA A 84 -7.11 3.55 7.29
C ALA A 84 -6.95 3.99 5.82
N ALA A 85 -5.79 3.77 5.23
CA ALA A 85 -5.47 4.12 3.85
C ALA A 85 -4.18 3.43 3.40
N ALA A 86 -3.90 3.45 2.08
CA ALA A 86 -2.62 2.96 1.56
C ALA A 86 -2.04 3.85 0.44
N LEU A 87 -0.74 4.07 0.48
CA LEU A 87 0.08 4.59 -0.61
C LEU A 87 0.87 3.41 -1.21
N LEU A 88 0.52 3.04 -2.44
CA LEU A 88 1.06 1.88 -3.16
C LEU A 88 1.93 2.38 -4.30
N VAL A 89 3.25 2.31 -4.14
CA VAL A 89 4.22 2.93 -5.06
C VAL A 89 4.93 1.87 -5.88
N ALA A 90 4.94 2.06 -7.20
CA ALA A 90 5.60 1.19 -8.16
C ALA A 90 5.29 -0.31 -7.90
N PRO A 91 4.02 -0.75 -7.91
CA PRO A 91 3.68 -2.15 -7.66
C PRO A 91 4.46 -3.07 -8.60
N ALA A 92 4.97 -4.20 -8.11
CA ALA A 92 5.58 -5.20 -8.97
C ALA A 92 4.50 -6.06 -9.65
N ASP A 93 4.63 -6.31 -10.96
CA ASP A 93 3.74 -7.22 -11.69
C ASP A 93 4.17 -8.67 -11.42
N VAL A 94 3.59 -9.26 -10.37
CA VAL A 94 3.93 -10.63 -9.94
C VAL A 94 3.42 -11.71 -10.89
N ASP A 95 2.51 -11.36 -11.81
CA ASP A 95 1.99 -12.29 -12.82
C ASP A 95 2.97 -12.47 -13.99
N ARG A 96 3.88 -11.52 -14.18
CA ARG A 96 4.93 -11.61 -15.18
C ARG A 96 6.19 -12.17 -14.56
N GLN A 97 6.79 -13.15 -15.19
CA GLN A 97 8.13 -13.60 -14.81
C GLN A 97 9.13 -12.49 -15.20
N HIS A 98 9.57 -11.72 -14.21
CA HIS A 98 10.61 -10.71 -14.40
C HIS A 98 11.97 -11.28 -14.00
N GLY A 99 12.95 -11.15 -14.89
CA GLY A 99 14.33 -11.34 -14.55
C GLY A 99 14.90 -12.72 -14.88
N ALA A 100 16.15 -12.88 -14.50
CA ALA A 100 16.94 -14.08 -14.71
C ALA A 100 16.32 -15.30 -14.02
N PRO A 101 16.59 -16.51 -14.52
CA PRO A 101 16.15 -17.75 -13.89
C PRO A 101 16.59 -17.78 -12.41
N GLY A 102 15.65 -17.84 -11.48
CA GLY A 102 15.90 -17.89 -10.05
C GLY A 102 15.16 -16.84 -9.20
N HIS A 103 14.70 -15.75 -9.77
CA HIS A 103 13.82 -14.81 -9.04
C HIS A 103 12.36 -15.31 -9.06
N ARG A 104 12.08 -16.29 -8.22
CA ARG A 104 10.70 -16.70 -7.94
C ARG A 104 10.15 -15.84 -6.83
N LEU A 105 9.12 -15.05 -7.15
CA LEU A 105 8.28 -14.40 -6.14
C LEU A 105 7.33 -15.44 -5.55
N TYR A 106 7.83 -16.26 -4.66
CA TYR A 106 7.23 -17.47 -4.12
C TYR A 106 5.77 -17.28 -3.69
N GLY A 107 4.85 -17.73 -4.56
CA GLY A 107 3.41 -17.74 -4.28
C GLY A 107 2.68 -16.43 -4.47
N PHE A 108 3.31 -15.32 -4.84
CA PHE A 108 2.64 -14.03 -5.02
C PHE A 108 1.79 -13.92 -6.31
N ALA A 109 2.01 -14.77 -7.30
CA ALA A 109 1.10 -14.87 -8.43
C ALA A 109 -0.03 -15.87 -8.12
N PRO A 110 -1.28 -15.61 -8.59
CA PRO A 110 -1.72 -14.40 -9.30
C PRO A 110 -1.92 -13.18 -8.38
N MET A 111 -1.77 -11.96 -8.94
CA MET A 111 -2.07 -10.72 -8.22
C MET A 111 -3.56 -10.65 -7.89
N PRO A 112 -3.97 -10.46 -6.63
CA PRO A 112 -5.38 -10.29 -6.29
C PRO A 112 -5.96 -9.01 -6.89
N CYS A 113 -7.13 -9.15 -7.53
CA CYS A 113 -7.92 -8.05 -8.10
C CYS A 113 -9.11 -7.66 -7.21
N THR A 114 -9.04 -7.98 -5.92
CA THR A 114 -10.09 -7.63 -4.95
C THR A 114 -10.01 -6.15 -4.60
N PRO A 115 -11.13 -5.41 -4.61
CA PRO A 115 -11.15 -4.01 -4.16
C PRO A 115 -10.61 -3.84 -2.74
N LEU A 116 -9.76 -2.83 -2.55
CA LEU A 116 -9.26 -2.48 -1.23
C LEU A 116 -10.36 -1.72 -0.45
N PRO A 117 -10.73 -2.14 0.78
CA PRO A 117 -11.85 -1.54 1.53
C PRO A 117 -11.49 -0.20 2.18
N PHE A 118 -10.39 0.42 1.78
CA PHE A 118 -9.89 1.69 2.30
C PHE A 118 -9.34 2.56 1.16
N ARG A 119 -9.22 3.85 1.42
CA ARG A 119 -8.67 4.79 0.45
C ARG A 119 -7.24 4.40 0.07
N SER A 120 -7.01 4.33 -1.23
CA SER A 120 -5.69 3.96 -1.76
C SER A 120 -5.27 4.87 -2.89
N ILE A 121 -3.97 5.08 -3.00
CA ILE A 121 -3.32 5.74 -4.14
C ILE A 121 -2.31 4.76 -4.71
N VAL A 122 -2.42 4.47 -6.00
CA VAL A 122 -1.39 3.75 -6.77
C VAL A 122 -0.57 4.77 -7.54
N VAL A 123 0.73 4.81 -7.28
CA VAL A 123 1.69 5.64 -8.02
C VAL A 123 2.51 4.75 -8.93
N ALA A 124 2.44 5.00 -10.23
CA ALA A 124 3.15 4.22 -11.25
C ALA A 124 4.08 5.11 -12.08
N SER A 125 5.15 4.52 -12.55
CA SER A 125 6.12 5.14 -13.45
C SER A 125 5.95 4.62 -14.88
N ALA A 126 6.14 5.49 -15.87
CA ALA A 126 5.94 5.16 -17.27
C ALA A 126 7.05 4.26 -17.86
N ASP A 127 8.21 4.22 -17.21
CA ASP A 127 9.40 3.46 -17.61
C ASP A 127 9.84 2.43 -16.55
N ASP A 128 8.92 2.02 -15.68
CA ASP A 128 9.18 0.99 -14.67
C ASP A 128 9.46 -0.36 -15.34
N PRO A 129 10.64 -0.98 -15.09
CA PRO A 129 10.98 -2.26 -15.70
C PRO A 129 10.15 -3.44 -15.18
N TYR A 130 9.52 -3.29 -14.01
CA TYR A 130 8.78 -4.37 -13.32
C TYR A 130 7.27 -4.27 -13.48
N MET A 131 6.74 -3.15 -14.02
CA MET A 131 5.31 -2.93 -14.17
C MET A 131 5.03 -2.01 -15.37
N THR A 132 4.25 -2.45 -16.33
CA THR A 132 3.81 -1.53 -17.38
C THR A 132 2.75 -0.57 -16.85
N LEU A 133 2.73 0.67 -17.38
CA LEU A 133 1.75 1.68 -16.95
C LEU A 133 0.30 1.21 -17.15
N VAL A 134 0.03 0.46 -18.22
CA VAL A 134 -1.30 -0.13 -18.50
C VAL A 134 -1.70 -1.12 -17.42
N ARG A 135 -0.81 -2.03 -17.03
CA ARG A 135 -1.07 -3.01 -15.96
C ARG A 135 -1.26 -2.33 -14.60
N ALA A 136 -0.41 -1.34 -14.29
CA ALA A 136 -0.55 -0.59 -13.04
C ALA A 136 -1.91 0.12 -12.96
N ARG A 137 -2.39 0.66 -14.09
CA ARG A 137 -3.72 1.26 -14.19
C ARG A 137 -4.83 0.23 -13.96
N THR A 138 -4.72 -0.95 -14.62
CA THR A 138 -5.69 -2.04 -14.41
C THR A 138 -5.78 -2.43 -12.94
N PHE A 139 -4.65 -2.65 -12.26
CA PHE A 139 -4.68 -2.96 -10.83
C PHE A 139 -5.24 -1.81 -9.97
N ALA A 140 -4.93 -0.56 -10.30
CA ALA A 140 -5.52 0.56 -9.58
C ALA A 140 -7.05 0.60 -9.71
N ASP A 141 -7.57 0.33 -10.91
CA ASP A 141 -9.01 0.27 -11.18
C ASP A 141 -9.65 -0.93 -10.44
N ASP A 142 -9.04 -2.13 -10.47
CA ASP A 142 -9.50 -3.32 -9.76
C ASP A 142 -9.51 -3.12 -8.23
N TRP A 143 -8.50 -2.45 -7.69
CA TRP A 143 -8.38 -2.13 -6.27
C TRP A 143 -9.25 -0.94 -5.83
N GLY A 144 -9.89 -0.22 -6.75
CA GLY A 144 -10.65 1.00 -6.46
C GLY A 144 -9.76 2.15 -5.97
N ALA A 145 -8.49 2.16 -6.37
CA ALA A 145 -7.49 3.13 -5.95
C ALA A 145 -7.41 4.33 -6.91
N GLU A 146 -7.09 5.50 -6.36
CA GLU A 146 -6.69 6.64 -7.19
C GLU A 146 -5.39 6.31 -7.92
N PHE A 147 -5.36 6.48 -9.26
CA PHE A 147 -4.17 6.23 -10.06
C PHE A 147 -3.42 7.52 -10.37
N ILE A 148 -2.11 7.51 -10.12
CA ILE A 148 -1.19 8.60 -10.44
C ILE A 148 -0.08 8.07 -11.35
N ASN A 149 -0.02 8.58 -12.59
CA ASN A 149 1.15 8.44 -13.44
C ASN A 149 2.17 9.50 -13.05
N ALA A 150 3.27 9.10 -12.47
CA ALA A 150 4.33 9.99 -11.99
C ALA A 150 5.34 10.42 -13.10
N GLY A 151 5.12 9.96 -14.34
CA GLY A 151 6.08 10.14 -15.44
C GLY A 151 7.13 9.04 -15.48
N ALA A 152 8.25 9.30 -16.13
CA ALA A 152 9.37 8.37 -16.28
C ALA A 152 10.31 8.50 -15.06
N LEU A 153 10.12 7.65 -14.06
CA LEU A 153 10.82 7.67 -12.76
C LEU A 153 11.46 6.31 -12.42
N GLY A 154 11.64 5.44 -13.42
CA GLY A 154 12.14 4.08 -13.19
C GLY A 154 11.27 3.33 -12.18
N HIS A 155 11.86 2.51 -11.33
CA HIS A 155 11.13 1.78 -10.28
C HIS A 155 10.94 2.57 -8.98
N ILE A 156 11.13 3.88 -9.01
CA ILE A 156 11.02 4.78 -7.85
C ILE A 156 11.79 4.21 -6.64
N ASN A 157 13.02 3.80 -6.87
CA ASN A 157 13.92 3.22 -5.88
C ASN A 157 15.29 3.93 -5.90
N VAL A 158 16.23 3.44 -5.11
CA VAL A 158 17.59 4.02 -5.02
C VAL A 158 18.31 3.99 -6.37
N GLU A 159 18.17 2.93 -7.16
CA GLU A 159 18.80 2.80 -8.48
C GLU A 159 18.25 3.83 -9.48
N ALA A 160 16.98 4.21 -9.34
CA ALA A 160 16.36 5.29 -10.09
C ALA A 160 16.60 6.70 -9.48
N GLY A 161 17.47 6.82 -8.47
CA GLY A 161 17.83 8.07 -7.84
C GLY A 161 16.92 8.55 -6.70
N PHE A 162 16.03 7.69 -6.20
CA PHE A 162 15.06 8.06 -5.15
C PHE A 162 15.59 7.78 -3.74
N GLY A 163 16.05 8.87 -3.09
CA GLY A 163 16.24 9.01 -1.65
C GLY A 163 15.08 9.83 -1.04
N PRO A 164 15.33 11.08 -0.55
CA PRO A 164 14.23 11.96 -0.14
C PRO A 164 13.27 12.20 -1.31
N TRP A 165 11.97 12.00 -1.08
CA TRP A 165 10.94 12.11 -2.13
C TRP A 165 9.77 12.99 -1.66
N PRO A 166 9.87 14.33 -1.80
CA PRO A 166 8.84 15.27 -1.31
C PRO A 166 7.45 15.03 -1.91
N GLU A 167 7.37 14.58 -3.18
CA GLU A 167 6.09 14.26 -3.84
C GLU A 167 5.38 13.10 -3.14
N GLY A 168 6.11 12.02 -2.83
CA GLY A 168 5.59 10.87 -2.09
C GLY A 168 5.13 11.26 -0.69
N GLU A 169 5.90 12.11 0.00
CA GLU A 169 5.49 12.63 1.32
C GLU A 169 4.21 13.46 1.24
N ARG A 170 4.01 14.29 0.19
CA ARG A 170 2.77 15.06 0.00
C ARG A 170 1.56 14.14 -0.18
N MET A 171 1.70 13.07 -0.96
CA MET A 171 0.64 12.06 -1.15
C MET A 171 0.31 11.36 0.16
N LEU A 172 1.33 10.96 0.93
CA LEU A 172 1.13 10.37 2.26
C LEU A 172 0.41 11.32 3.22
N ARG A 173 0.83 12.60 3.29
CA ARG A 173 0.15 13.61 4.12
C ARG A 173 -1.31 13.79 3.70
N ARG A 174 -1.64 13.74 2.41
CA ARG A 174 -3.02 13.80 1.92
C ARG A 174 -3.86 12.63 2.44
N LEU A 175 -3.31 11.41 2.45
CA LEU A 175 -4.00 10.23 2.99
C LEU A 175 -4.24 10.35 4.50
N ILE A 176 -3.26 10.84 5.26
CA ILE A 176 -3.37 11.04 6.72
C ILE A 176 -4.42 12.10 7.05
N THR A 177 -4.43 13.24 6.36
CA THR A 177 -5.27 14.40 6.69
C THR A 177 -6.75 14.18 6.38
N THR A 178 -7.07 13.45 5.31
CA THR A 178 -8.47 13.24 4.91
C THR A 178 -9.21 12.32 5.89
N ARG A 179 -8.52 11.50 6.66
CA ARG A 179 -9.10 10.70 7.75
C ARG A 179 -9.76 11.57 8.82
N SER A 180 -9.20 12.74 9.13
CA SER A 180 -9.73 13.65 10.15
C SER A 180 -11.12 14.24 9.80
N ARG A 181 -11.54 14.21 8.53
CA ARG A 181 -12.81 14.80 8.08
C ARG A 181 -13.98 13.80 8.05
N THR A 182 -13.73 12.50 8.00
CA THR A 182 -14.79 11.48 7.83
C THR A 182 -15.52 11.13 9.15
N TYR A 183 -14.96 11.49 10.31
CA TYR A 183 -15.60 11.25 11.62
C TYR A 183 -16.56 12.36 12.07
N LEU A 184 -16.88 13.34 11.21
CA LEU A 184 -17.82 14.42 11.51
C LEU A 184 -19.16 14.27 10.75
N THR A 185 -19.60 13.05 10.45
CA THR A 185 -21.00 12.84 10.03
C THR A 185 -21.88 12.94 11.27
N PRO A 186 -22.81 13.91 11.35
CA PRO A 186 -23.77 13.97 12.44
C PRO A 186 -24.66 12.73 12.42
N PRO A 187 -25.18 12.27 13.58
CA PRO A 187 -26.07 11.12 13.63
C PRO A 187 -27.30 11.40 12.75
N VAL A 188 -27.65 10.40 11.95
CA VAL A 188 -28.90 10.43 11.16
C VAL A 188 -30.06 10.64 12.13
N PRO A 189 -30.94 11.62 11.94
CA PRO A 189 -32.11 11.79 12.80
C PRO A 189 -33.00 10.55 12.64
N THR A 190 -33.27 9.88 13.75
CA THR A 190 -34.30 8.84 13.82
C THR A 190 -35.61 9.49 13.50
N LEU A 191 -36.24 9.06 12.42
CA LEU A 191 -37.68 9.37 12.16
C LEU A 191 -38.51 8.80 13.32
N ALA A 192 -39.08 9.69 14.11
CA ALA A 192 -40.07 9.29 15.08
C ALA A 192 -41.28 8.72 14.33
N ASP A 193 -41.73 7.52 14.72
CA ASP A 193 -42.97 6.92 14.25
C ASP A 193 -44.15 7.80 14.72
N ASP A 194 -44.67 8.64 13.81
CA ASP A 194 -46.01 9.19 13.97
C ASP A 194 -47.04 8.11 13.56
N ALA A 195 -47.48 7.34 14.53
CA ALA A 195 -48.67 6.52 14.38
C ALA A 195 -49.90 7.43 14.53
N PRO A 196 -50.87 7.40 13.59
CA PRO A 196 -52.11 8.13 13.75
C PRO A 196 -52.96 7.42 14.80
N ALA A 197 -53.41 8.19 15.80
CA ALA A 197 -54.47 7.75 16.73
C ALA A 197 -55.79 7.67 15.99
N LEU A 198 -56.51 6.54 16.17
CA LEU A 198 -57.92 6.34 15.82
C LEU A 198 -58.84 7.01 16.83
#